data_385dac23a471aa35cecb953305d1c087
#
_entry.id   385dac23a471aa35cecb953305d1c087
#
_cell.length_a   1.000
_cell.length_b   1.000
_cell.length_c   1.000
_cell.angle_alpha   90.00
_cell.angle_beta   90.00
_cell.angle_gamma   90.00
#
_symmetry.space_group_name_H-M   'P 1'
#
loop_
_entity.id
_entity.type
_entity.pdbx_description
1 polymer ?
#
loop_
_entity_poly.entity_id
_entity_poly.type
_entity_poly.pdbx_seq_one_letter_code
_entity_poly.pdbx_strand_id
1 'polypeptide(L)'
;MKKKLLTIAVTAAMVFSLVACGSNGGSNETKAVETSASETAAESAVSEGDGEKTLKAGATTGFFGAESLDPANNWDGWIMSIYGISENLFRLDDNLAPQPWLVDSYENTDDTTWVFTLKDGITFSNGNAVTAEAVKKCFERTYSNNTRAASTLKIDSMEADGQILTIHTPEA
;
A
#
# COMPACT_ATOMS: atom_id res chain seq x y z
N MET A 1 -15.26 -42.93 32.33
CA MET A 1 -16.40 -42.02 32.43
C MET A 1 -16.67 -41.42 31.05
N LYS A 2 -17.88 -41.44 30.58
CA LYS A 2 -18.31 -41.44 29.18
C LYS A 2 -18.18 -40.05 28.52
N LYS A 3 -17.47 -39.97 27.38
CA LYS A 3 -17.42 -38.83 26.48
C LYS A 3 -18.73 -38.78 25.66
N LYS A 4 -19.45 -37.69 25.69
CA LYS A 4 -20.59 -37.43 24.78
C LYS A 4 -20.11 -36.50 23.66
N LEU A 5 -20.01 -37.03 22.45
CA LEU A 5 -19.92 -36.26 21.20
C LEU A 5 -21.30 -35.65 20.92
N LEU A 6 -21.32 -34.36 20.67
CA LEU A 6 -22.51 -33.67 20.15
C LEU A 6 -22.21 -33.25 18.70
N THR A 7 -22.80 -33.98 17.77
CA THR A 7 -22.75 -33.68 16.33
C THR A 7 -23.91 -32.74 16.00
N ILE A 8 -23.63 -31.52 15.54
CA ILE A 8 -24.64 -30.62 15.01
C ILE A 8 -24.51 -30.61 13.48
N ALA A 9 -25.51 -31.22 12.84
CA ALA A 9 -25.71 -31.14 11.39
C ALA A 9 -26.47 -29.85 11.05
N VAL A 10 -25.87 -28.97 10.29
CA VAL A 10 -26.56 -27.81 9.71
C VAL A 10 -26.88 -28.10 8.25
N THR A 11 -28.15 -28.32 7.97
CA THR A 11 -28.69 -28.49 6.62
C THR A 11 -29.03 -27.11 6.05
N ALA A 12 -28.31 -26.67 5.01
CA ALA A 12 -28.65 -25.47 4.26
C ALA A 12 -29.62 -25.83 3.13
N ALA A 13 -30.86 -25.35 3.21
CA ALA A 13 -31.85 -25.43 2.13
C ALA A 13 -31.70 -24.20 1.22
N MET A 14 -31.26 -24.40 -0.02
CA MET A 14 -31.33 -23.38 -1.08
C MET A 14 -32.70 -23.46 -1.74
N VAL A 15 -33.46 -22.38 -1.63
CA VAL A 15 -34.72 -22.19 -2.37
C VAL A 15 -34.44 -21.41 -3.63
N PHE A 16 -34.52 -22.07 -4.79
CA PHE A 16 -34.55 -21.45 -6.10
C PHE A 16 -35.99 -21.01 -6.40
N SER A 17 -36.23 -19.71 -6.48
CA SER A 17 -37.50 -19.17 -7.01
C SER A 17 -37.33 -18.76 -8.46
N LEU A 18 -37.83 -19.59 -9.35
CA LEU A 18 -38.08 -19.27 -10.76
C LEU A 18 -39.40 -18.49 -10.85
N VAL A 19 -39.35 -17.23 -11.24
CA VAL A 19 -40.53 -16.47 -11.63
C VAL A 19 -40.67 -16.58 -13.15
N ALA A 20 -41.71 -17.30 -13.58
CA ALA A 20 -42.13 -17.39 -14.98
C ALA A 20 -42.90 -16.14 -15.38
N CYS A 21 -42.53 -15.56 -16.51
CA CYS A 21 -43.17 -14.44 -17.13
C CYS A 21 -44.44 -14.90 -17.86
N GLY A 22 -45.61 -14.32 -17.50
CA GLY A 22 -46.86 -14.45 -18.26
C GLY A 22 -47.14 -13.13 -18.94
N SER A 23 -47.37 -13.17 -20.25
CA SER A 23 -47.67 -12.05 -21.15
C SER A 23 -49.08 -11.47 -20.95
N ASN A 24 -49.25 -10.16 -21.01
CA ASN A 24 -50.25 -9.55 -21.88
C ASN A 24 -50.06 -8.03 -22.05
N GLY A 25 -50.17 -7.59 -23.25
CA GLY A 25 -50.24 -6.42 -24.05
C GLY A 25 -50.48 -5.04 -23.41
N GLY A 26 -49.77 -4.04 -23.94
CA GLY A 26 -50.04 -2.62 -23.75
C GLY A 26 -48.87 -1.78 -24.27
N SER A 27 -49.06 -1.23 -25.44
CA SER A 27 -48.13 -0.35 -26.12
C SER A 27 -47.81 0.89 -25.32
N ASN A 28 -46.52 1.13 -25.04
CA ASN A 28 -45.99 2.48 -24.91
C ASN A 28 -44.49 2.48 -25.22
N GLU A 29 -44.14 3.18 -26.26
CA GLU A 29 -42.74 3.37 -26.69
C GLU A 29 -41.96 4.13 -25.62
N THR A 30 -41.13 3.43 -24.91
CA THR A 30 -40.06 4.06 -24.10
C THR A 30 -38.72 3.69 -24.74
N LYS A 31 -38.14 4.69 -25.35
CA LYS A 31 -36.87 4.69 -26.04
C LYS A 31 -35.81 4.12 -25.10
N ALA A 32 -35.34 2.92 -25.36
CA ALA A 32 -34.21 2.30 -24.68
C ALA A 32 -32.97 3.14 -24.99
N VAL A 33 -32.37 3.69 -23.94
CA VAL A 33 -31.02 4.22 -24.00
C VAL A 33 -30.10 3.01 -23.93
N GLU A 34 -29.60 2.59 -25.06
CA GLU A 34 -28.49 1.64 -25.14
C GLU A 34 -27.26 2.32 -24.52
N THR A 35 -26.96 1.97 -23.29
CA THR A 35 -25.66 2.27 -22.74
C THR A 35 -24.65 1.28 -23.36
N SER A 36 -24.08 1.72 -24.46
CA SER A 36 -22.93 1.06 -25.10
C SER A 36 -21.78 1.15 -24.10
N ALA A 37 -21.57 0.09 -23.32
CA ALA A 37 -20.29 -0.13 -22.65
C ALA A 37 -19.24 -0.38 -23.74
N SER A 38 -18.54 0.68 -24.13
CA SER A 38 -17.34 0.57 -24.95
C SER A 38 -16.26 -0.08 -24.08
N GLU A 39 -16.15 -1.39 -24.16
CA GLU A 39 -14.94 -2.09 -23.77
C GLU A 39 -13.83 -1.69 -24.73
N THR A 40 -13.17 -0.57 -24.44
CA THR A 40 -11.87 -0.29 -25.04
C THR A 40 -10.85 -1.15 -24.31
N ALA A 41 -10.67 -2.37 -24.80
CA ALA A 41 -9.48 -3.14 -24.49
C ALA A 41 -8.29 -2.28 -24.96
N ALA A 42 -7.55 -1.74 -24.00
CA ALA A 42 -6.28 -1.09 -24.28
C ALA A 42 -5.31 -2.19 -24.69
N GLU A 43 -5.19 -2.41 -26.00
CA GLU A 43 -4.17 -3.21 -26.61
C GLU A 43 -2.84 -2.55 -26.29
N SER A 44 -2.08 -3.16 -25.37
CA SER A 44 -0.72 -2.75 -25.06
C SER A 44 0.16 -3.07 -26.26
N ALA A 45 0.29 -2.11 -27.17
CA ALA A 45 1.29 -2.19 -28.23
C ALA A 45 2.67 -2.13 -27.57
N VAL A 46 3.31 -3.27 -27.44
CA VAL A 46 4.74 -3.38 -27.13
C VAL A 46 5.48 -2.90 -28.36
N SER A 47 5.93 -1.67 -28.35
CA SER A 47 6.85 -1.15 -29.36
C SER A 47 8.22 -1.77 -29.10
N GLU A 48 8.61 -2.71 -29.92
CA GLU A 48 10.02 -3.15 -30.04
C GLU A 48 10.80 -2.05 -30.76
N GLY A 49 11.29 -1.08 -29.99
CA GLY A 49 12.21 -0.04 -30.44
C GLY A 49 13.36 0.04 -29.47
N ASP A 50 14.55 0.21 -29.99
CA ASP A 50 15.81 0.43 -29.27
C ASP A 50 15.84 1.86 -28.66
N GLY A 51 14.77 2.21 -27.95
CA GLY A 51 14.51 3.46 -27.31
C GLY A 51 14.20 3.26 -25.83
N GLU A 52 14.19 4.35 -25.09
CA GLU A 52 13.83 4.44 -23.67
C GLU A 52 12.51 3.68 -23.41
N LYS A 53 12.56 2.64 -22.56
CA LYS A 53 11.38 1.85 -22.21
C LYS A 53 10.49 2.66 -21.27
N THR A 54 9.31 3.05 -21.72
CA THR A 54 8.35 3.82 -20.93
C THR A 54 7.25 2.91 -20.40
N LEU A 55 7.10 2.87 -19.08
CA LEU A 55 5.94 2.27 -18.41
C LEU A 55 4.92 3.38 -18.10
N LYS A 56 3.67 3.21 -18.56
CA LYS A 56 2.56 4.07 -18.17
C LYS A 56 1.68 3.34 -17.16
N ALA A 57 1.66 3.82 -15.92
CA ALA A 57 0.80 3.30 -14.87
C ALA A 57 -0.38 4.26 -14.65
N GLY A 58 -1.59 3.73 -14.61
CA GLY A 58 -2.80 4.47 -14.27
C GLY A 58 -3.32 4.06 -12.90
N ALA A 59 -3.77 5.02 -12.11
CA ALA A 59 -4.41 4.78 -10.83
C ALA A 59 -5.75 5.51 -10.78
N THR A 60 -6.73 4.90 -10.10
CA THR A 60 -8.00 5.57 -9.80
C THR A 60 -7.83 6.45 -8.57
N THR A 61 -8.52 7.59 -8.55
CA THR A 61 -8.66 8.41 -7.34
C THR A 61 -9.64 7.76 -6.36
N GLY A 62 -9.55 8.09 -5.08
CA GLY A 62 -10.40 7.54 -4.03
C GLY A 62 -9.65 6.59 -3.11
N PHE A 63 -10.35 5.58 -2.56
CA PHE A 63 -9.81 4.72 -1.48
C PHE A 63 -8.49 4.00 -1.83
N PHE A 64 -8.26 3.69 -3.10
CA PHE A 64 -7.03 3.04 -3.60
C PHE A 64 -6.17 3.95 -4.49
N GLY A 65 -6.48 5.24 -4.58
CA GLY A 65 -5.71 6.21 -5.34
C GLY A 65 -5.00 7.20 -4.44
N ALA A 66 -3.86 7.73 -4.90
CA ALA A 66 -3.21 8.83 -4.23
C ALA A 66 -4.02 10.12 -4.42
N GLU A 67 -4.18 10.89 -3.35
CA GLU A 67 -4.80 12.22 -3.41
C GLU A 67 -3.79 13.28 -3.89
N SER A 68 -2.51 13.00 -3.64
CA SER A 68 -1.38 13.84 -4.04
C SER A 68 -0.13 12.98 -4.31
N LEU A 69 0.97 13.61 -4.70
CA LEU A 69 2.29 12.99 -4.77
C LEU A 69 3.12 13.23 -3.50
N ASP A 70 2.47 13.58 -2.40
CA ASP A 70 3.11 13.79 -1.12
C ASP A 70 2.98 12.54 -0.22
N PRO A 71 4.06 11.78 0.02
CA PRO A 71 3.99 10.56 0.83
C PRO A 71 3.63 10.80 2.29
N ALA A 72 3.73 12.04 2.79
CA ALA A 72 3.31 12.38 4.14
C ALA A 72 1.80 12.66 4.27
N ASN A 73 1.07 12.69 3.15
CA ASN A 73 -0.35 12.97 3.15
C ASN A 73 -1.15 11.66 3.22
N ASN A 74 -2.11 11.56 4.15
CA ASN A 74 -3.10 10.49 4.29
C ASN A 74 -2.52 9.07 4.01
N TRP A 75 -2.95 8.41 2.93
CA TRP A 75 -2.49 7.09 2.48
C TRP A 75 -1.48 7.15 1.33
N ASP A 76 -1.11 8.34 0.89
CA ASP A 76 -0.32 8.55 -0.32
C ASP A 76 1.05 7.88 -0.26
N GLY A 77 1.69 7.84 0.93
CA GLY A 77 2.96 7.16 1.12
C GLY A 77 2.92 5.67 0.76
N TRP A 78 1.82 4.98 1.12
CA TRP A 78 1.61 3.59 0.74
C TRP A 78 1.43 3.43 -0.78
N ILE A 79 0.58 4.25 -1.38
CA ILE A 79 0.32 4.23 -2.82
C ILE A 79 1.60 4.53 -3.60
N MET A 80 2.39 5.54 -3.17
CA MET A 80 3.66 5.89 -3.77
C MET A 80 4.67 4.73 -3.76
N SER A 81 4.72 3.95 -2.67
CA SER A 81 5.63 2.81 -2.57
C SER A 81 5.19 1.64 -3.46
N ILE A 82 3.86 1.39 -3.61
CA ILE A 82 3.33 0.37 -4.52
C ILE A 82 3.69 0.68 -5.97
N TYR A 83 3.63 1.96 -6.38
CA TYR A 83 3.98 2.37 -7.74
C TYR A 83 5.48 2.56 -7.98
N GLY A 84 6.33 2.32 -6.97
CA GLY A 84 7.78 2.46 -7.09
C GLY A 84 8.26 3.92 -7.23
N ILE A 85 7.44 4.88 -6.79
CA ILE A 85 7.79 6.31 -6.80
C ILE A 85 8.59 6.66 -5.54
N SER A 86 8.27 6.04 -4.41
CA SER A 86 9.01 6.15 -3.16
C SER A 86 9.53 4.80 -2.71
N GLU A 87 10.59 4.80 -1.91
CA GLU A 87 11.20 3.61 -1.36
C GLU A 87 11.11 3.60 0.17
N ASN A 88 11.07 2.40 0.74
CA ASN A 88 10.96 2.17 2.17
C ASN A 88 12.30 1.70 2.74
N LEU A 89 12.50 1.84 4.05
CA LEU A 89 13.66 1.27 4.74
C LEU A 89 13.70 -0.25 4.64
N PHE A 90 12.51 -0.88 4.68
CA PHE A 90 12.32 -2.33 4.58
C PHE A 90 11.28 -2.64 3.50
N ARG A 91 11.37 -3.85 2.95
CA ARG A 91 10.32 -4.46 2.11
C ARG A 91 9.83 -5.73 2.77
N LEU A 92 8.60 -6.13 2.48
CA LEU A 92 8.08 -7.41 2.93
C LEU A 92 8.40 -8.50 1.91
N ASP A 93 8.79 -9.67 2.37
CA ASP A 93 8.89 -10.87 1.54
C ASP A 93 7.53 -11.57 1.36
N ASP A 94 7.51 -12.71 0.67
CA ASP A 94 6.29 -13.48 0.41
C ASP A 94 5.61 -14.03 1.68
N ASN A 95 6.32 -14.05 2.81
CA ASN A 95 5.81 -14.46 4.12
C ASN A 95 5.42 -13.25 4.99
N LEU A 96 5.43 -12.04 4.42
CA LEU A 96 5.21 -10.76 5.11
C LEU A 96 6.28 -10.46 6.18
N ALA A 97 7.46 -11.07 6.09
CA ALA A 97 8.58 -10.75 6.96
C ALA A 97 9.35 -9.54 6.44
N PRO A 98 9.73 -8.58 7.31
CA PRO A 98 10.48 -7.40 6.90
C PRO A 98 11.90 -7.78 6.47
N GLN A 99 12.28 -7.35 5.27
CA GLN A 99 13.61 -7.51 4.70
C GLN A 99 14.27 -6.14 4.53
N PRO A 100 15.52 -5.94 4.93
CA PRO A 100 16.24 -4.68 4.73
C PRO A 100 16.27 -4.28 3.25
N TRP A 101 15.93 -3.02 2.95
CA TRP A 101 15.95 -2.48 1.59
C TRP A 101 16.90 -1.29 1.45
N LEU A 102 16.57 -0.12 2.03
CA LEU A 102 17.49 1.01 2.14
C LEU A 102 18.42 0.88 3.36
N VAL A 103 18.04 0.06 4.32
CA VAL A 103 18.86 -0.34 5.48
C VAL A 103 19.85 -1.41 5.05
N ASP A 104 21.11 -1.30 5.47
CA ASP A 104 22.15 -2.32 5.35
C ASP A 104 22.05 -3.32 6.52
N SER A 105 21.98 -2.78 7.75
CA SER A 105 21.82 -3.57 8.98
C SER A 105 20.97 -2.83 10.00
N TYR A 106 20.41 -3.59 10.95
CA TYR A 106 19.66 -3.02 12.06
C TYR A 106 19.85 -3.86 13.33
N GLU A 107 19.74 -3.21 14.47
CA GLU A 107 19.87 -3.80 15.78
C GLU A 107 18.86 -3.21 16.75
N ASN A 108 18.26 -4.06 17.59
CA ASN A 108 17.53 -3.64 18.76
C ASN A 108 18.49 -3.73 19.94
N THR A 109 18.99 -2.60 20.42
CA THR A 109 20.03 -2.53 21.46
C THR A 109 19.48 -2.69 22.87
N ASP A 110 18.21 -2.34 23.05
CA ASP A 110 17.42 -2.55 24.27
C ASP A 110 15.93 -2.55 23.94
N ASP A 111 15.07 -2.72 24.92
CA ASP A 111 13.62 -2.85 24.74
C ASP A 111 12.96 -1.69 23.96
N THR A 112 13.60 -0.52 23.94
CA THR A 112 13.03 0.71 23.38
C THR A 112 13.92 1.39 22.34
N THR A 113 15.13 0.86 22.07
CA THR A 113 16.10 1.50 21.18
C THR A 113 16.40 0.64 19.97
N TRP A 114 16.19 1.22 18.79
CA TRP A 114 16.50 0.61 17.51
C TRP A 114 17.55 1.43 16.77
N VAL A 115 18.59 0.77 16.30
CA VAL A 115 19.68 1.37 15.50
C VAL A 115 19.63 0.81 14.08
N PHE A 116 19.54 1.69 13.10
CA PHE A 116 19.51 1.34 11.68
C PHE A 116 20.74 1.93 11.00
N THR A 117 21.53 1.11 10.32
CA THR A 117 22.59 1.57 9.43
C THR A 117 22.06 1.60 8.01
N LEU A 118 22.03 2.76 7.37
CA LEU A 118 21.60 2.90 5.97
C LEU A 118 22.72 2.46 5.03
N LYS A 119 22.36 1.97 3.86
CA LYS A 119 23.30 1.65 2.78
C LYS A 119 24.01 2.90 2.29
N ASP A 120 25.29 2.79 2.03
CA ASP A 120 26.08 3.86 1.42
C ASP A 120 25.80 4.04 -0.07
N GLY A 121 26.05 5.23 -0.58
CA GLY A 121 26.01 5.52 -2.02
C GLY A 121 24.61 5.62 -2.64
N ILE A 122 23.54 5.55 -1.85
CA ILE A 122 22.18 5.74 -2.34
C ILE A 122 21.89 7.22 -2.46
N THR A 123 21.20 7.61 -3.54
CA THR A 123 20.79 8.98 -3.81
C THR A 123 19.31 9.09 -4.10
N PHE A 124 18.71 10.23 -3.73
CA PHE A 124 17.40 10.61 -4.23
C PHE A 124 17.44 10.89 -5.74
N SER A 125 16.29 10.94 -6.38
CA SER A 125 16.17 11.25 -7.82
C SER A 125 16.77 12.59 -8.24
N ASN A 126 16.94 13.53 -7.31
CA ASN A 126 17.60 14.84 -7.52
C ASN A 126 19.12 14.79 -7.33
N GLY A 127 19.71 13.61 -7.07
CA GLY A 127 21.14 13.40 -6.86
C GLY A 127 21.64 13.66 -5.44
N ASN A 128 20.80 14.12 -4.51
CA ASN A 128 21.20 14.29 -3.11
C ASN A 128 21.38 12.93 -2.43
N ALA A 129 22.36 12.81 -1.53
CA ALA A 129 22.60 11.58 -0.78
C ALA A 129 21.42 11.26 0.16
N VAL A 130 21.07 9.98 0.25
CA VAL A 130 20.18 9.45 1.30
C VAL A 130 21.02 9.24 2.55
N THR A 131 20.78 10.08 3.56
CA THR A 131 21.47 10.04 4.86
C THR A 131 20.48 9.80 5.98
N ALA A 132 20.94 9.39 7.15
CA ALA A 132 20.08 9.23 8.33
C ALA A 132 19.36 10.53 8.70
N GLU A 133 20.01 11.69 8.53
CA GLU A 133 19.38 13.00 8.76
C GLU A 133 18.26 13.28 7.76
N ALA A 134 18.42 12.88 6.48
CA ALA A 134 17.36 13.03 5.48
C ALA A 134 16.15 12.12 5.80
N VAL A 135 16.42 10.89 6.22
CA VAL A 135 15.36 9.94 6.64
C VAL A 135 14.64 10.46 7.88
N LYS A 136 15.37 10.91 8.91
CA LYS A 136 14.80 11.53 10.11
C LYS A 136 13.85 12.67 9.76
N LYS A 137 14.25 13.60 8.89
CA LYS A 137 13.39 14.70 8.42
C LYS A 137 12.12 14.22 7.71
N CYS A 138 12.21 13.13 6.94
CA CYS A 138 11.03 12.52 6.31
C CYS A 138 10.05 11.99 7.37
N PHE A 139 10.55 11.33 8.40
CA PHE A 139 9.72 10.85 9.51
C PHE A 139 9.09 12.00 10.28
N GLU A 140 9.87 13.00 10.69
CA GLU A 140 9.39 14.18 11.41
C GLU A 140 8.29 14.92 10.63
N ARG A 141 8.48 15.09 9.31
CA ARG A 141 7.48 15.67 8.44
C ARG A 141 6.21 14.82 8.36
N THR A 142 6.35 13.51 8.25
CA THR A 142 5.21 12.58 8.24
C THR A 142 4.45 12.63 9.56
N TYR A 143 5.17 12.67 10.68
CA TYR A 143 4.58 12.80 12.01
C TYR A 143 3.75 14.08 12.17
N SER A 144 4.24 15.20 11.67
CA SER A 144 3.53 16.50 11.78
C SER A 144 2.31 16.59 10.86
N ASN A 145 2.30 15.88 9.74
CA ASN A 145 1.24 16.00 8.73
C ASN A 145 0.23 14.84 8.77
N ASN A 146 0.59 13.70 9.36
CA ASN A 146 -0.23 12.48 9.32
C ASN A 146 -0.48 11.95 10.74
N THR A 147 -1.63 12.26 11.29
CA THR A 147 -2.03 11.85 12.65
C THR A 147 -2.07 10.33 12.82
N ARG A 148 -2.35 9.58 11.75
CA ARG A 148 -2.34 8.12 11.77
C ARG A 148 -0.91 7.57 11.90
N ALA A 149 0.06 8.15 11.20
CA ALA A 149 1.46 7.76 11.33
C ALA A 149 1.96 7.98 12.76
N ALA A 150 1.68 9.14 13.34
CA ALA A 150 2.03 9.46 14.71
C ALA A 150 1.42 8.49 15.74
N SER A 151 0.16 8.08 15.55
CA SER A 151 -0.52 7.15 16.45
C SER A 151 -0.05 5.68 16.29
N THR A 152 0.46 5.31 15.12
CA THR A 152 0.84 3.93 14.81
C THR A 152 2.30 3.64 15.16
N LEU A 153 3.22 4.54 14.82
CA LEU A 153 4.67 4.28 14.94
C LEU A 153 5.19 4.51 16.36
N LYS A 154 4.51 5.33 17.18
CA LYS A 154 4.88 5.60 18.58
C LYS A 154 6.38 5.90 18.77
N ILE A 155 6.93 6.79 17.94
CA ILE A 155 8.32 7.24 18.09
C ILE A 155 8.38 8.32 19.18
N ASP A 156 9.28 8.16 20.15
CA ASP A 156 9.57 9.14 21.17
C ASP A 156 10.61 10.15 20.68
N SER A 157 11.76 9.66 20.19
CA SER A 157 12.81 10.50 19.64
C SER A 157 13.59 9.80 18.54
N MET A 158 14.30 10.57 17.74
CA MET A 158 15.17 10.09 16.69
C MET A 158 16.49 10.86 16.70
N GLU A 159 17.60 10.14 16.53
CA GLU A 159 18.93 10.69 16.35
C GLU A 159 19.50 10.24 15.01
N ALA A 160 20.33 11.06 14.39
CA ALA A 160 20.96 10.78 13.11
C ALA A 160 22.43 11.18 13.14
N ASP A 161 23.31 10.25 12.76
CA ASP A 161 24.75 10.50 12.62
C ASP A 161 25.25 9.78 11.36
N GLY A 162 25.59 10.54 10.32
CA GLY A 162 26.00 9.98 9.02
C GLY A 162 24.94 9.09 8.40
N GLN A 163 25.19 7.78 8.39
CA GLN A 163 24.25 6.76 7.89
C GLN A 163 23.56 6.00 9.04
N ILE A 164 23.78 6.39 10.29
CA ILE A 164 23.16 5.75 11.46
C ILE A 164 21.94 6.54 11.90
N LEU A 165 20.79 5.88 11.89
CA LEU A 165 19.52 6.38 12.43
C LEU A 165 19.18 5.60 13.70
N THR A 166 19.10 6.28 14.83
CA THR A 166 18.62 5.70 16.08
C THR A 166 17.20 6.17 16.36
N ILE A 167 16.31 5.23 16.66
CA ILE A 167 14.92 5.50 17.00
C ILE A 167 14.63 4.98 18.40
N HIS A 168 14.05 5.83 19.23
CA HIS A 168 13.56 5.48 20.56
C HIS A 168 12.05 5.41 20.57
N THR A 169 11.50 4.35 21.19
CA THR A 169 10.07 4.17 21.41
C THR A 169 9.73 4.35 22.91
N PRO A 170 8.53 4.80 23.27
CA PRO A 170 8.16 5.02 24.68
C PRO A 170 7.94 3.70 25.44
N GLU A 171 7.77 2.61 24.74
CA GLU A 171 7.51 1.28 25.29
C GLU A 171 8.06 0.20 24.34
N ALA A 172 8.33 -1.03 24.85
CA ALA A 172 8.85 -2.18 24.11
C ALA A 172 7.79 -2.74 23.12
#